data_c0faedd1e2198592810309383bb7b976
#
_entry.id   c0faedd1e2198592810309383bb7b976
#
_cell.length_a   1.000
_cell.length_b   1.000
_cell.length_c   1.000
_cell.angle_alpha   90.00
_cell.angle_beta   90.00
_cell.angle_gamma   90.00
#
_symmetry.space_group_name_H-M   'P 1'
#
loop_
_entity.id
_entity.type
_entity.pdbx_description
1 polymer ?
#
loop_
_entity_poly.entity_id
_entity_poly.type
_entity_poly.pdbx_seq_one_letter_code
_entity_poly.pdbx_strand_id
1 'polypeptide(L)'
;MNNDRRWERPTPVIGDTTSATERAEKPDGWALPEDVRAALDRVIGARRDIRRYRSEPVPDHLVRTVIDAGHAAPSVGHSQPWRFIIVDDPALRDKAAMLADVEKLKQAELLTPDRKQRLLDLQLDGIKEAPLGIVVACDRRTPASGVLGRNTFVDTDLWSCAAAIENMWLTARAYGLGMGWVTLFRPDDLAELLHLPEGVETLGWMCMGWPDERPPSPGLERRAWSKKLPVENLIMRNGWRDGAESPANAIATPDDGHMPDQAHVVAAHDSSDRLLTPPGSLGILDTTMDKVAAVGDIHNAQHILIGADHPVTAHGVSSFSPSVTREIMDASAVGESLGVTTAAGAGIPSLLIDAGIEGDSSHGDQRNRKCREGRNDCAHPIRYVHAHDARGDIATAPALSAADTRAFVDYGRKLAGEFTEPTLFAVGEVGIGNTTPASIVAAHFTGLDVNDAVGIGAHSDTSMMERKREVARQALSRVHPSSPIDALAEFGGPEFAVTTGLCLGALDNNHVVVLDGLAISVAALAAVQINPAVQSHLVAAHVSREKAHRTVITHLGLEPLLALRFRCGEGVGAILATQMIMTGLSARRHTGRTA
;
A
#
# COMPACT_ATOMS: atom_id res chain seq x y z
N MET A 1 -17.27 60.81 39.38
CA MET A 1 -16.63 59.57 39.90
C MET A 1 -16.81 58.51 38.81
N ASN A 2 -15.82 58.39 37.95
CA ASN A 2 -15.81 57.35 36.91
C ASN A 2 -15.44 56.01 37.58
N ASN A 3 -16.40 55.14 37.64
CA ASN A 3 -16.24 53.80 38.17
C ASN A 3 -15.88 52.84 37.03
N ASP A 4 -14.72 53.06 36.38
CA ASP A 4 -14.16 52.14 35.39
C ASP A 4 -13.53 50.94 36.10
N ARG A 5 -14.34 50.18 36.82
CA ARG A 5 -13.95 48.86 37.28
C ARG A 5 -14.04 47.92 36.04
N ARG A 6 -12.94 47.81 35.34
CA ARG A 6 -12.77 46.73 34.35
C ARG A 6 -12.59 45.43 35.13
N TRP A 7 -13.64 44.61 35.09
CA TRP A 7 -13.53 43.27 35.61
C TRP A 7 -12.65 42.45 34.68
N GLU A 8 -11.59 41.83 35.25
CA GLU A 8 -10.83 40.86 34.47
C GLU A 8 -11.66 39.60 34.25
N ARG A 9 -11.69 39.14 33.01
CA ARG A 9 -12.38 37.90 32.66
C ARG A 9 -11.56 36.75 33.29
N PRO A 10 -12.18 35.84 34.03
CA PRO A 10 -11.51 34.65 34.51
C PRO A 10 -10.94 33.86 33.31
N THR A 11 -9.66 33.53 33.39
CA THR A 11 -9.04 32.66 32.39
C THR A 11 -9.54 31.24 32.58
N PRO A 12 -10.13 30.57 31.58
CA PRO A 12 -10.50 29.17 31.71
C PRO A 12 -9.28 28.31 32.00
N VAL A 13 -9.45 27.30 32.85
CA VAL A 13 -8.38 26.34 33.13
C VAL A 13 -8.11 25.48 31.89
N ILE A 14 -9.15 25.20 31.13
CA ILE A 14 -9.10 24.49 29.84
C ILE A 14 -10.07 25.18 28.89
N GLY A 15 -9.68 25.31 27.61
CA GLY A 15 -10.53 25.79 26.54
C GLY A 15 -10.08 27.11 25.91
N ASP A 16 -10.93 27.63 25.07
CA ASP A 16 -10.72 28.84 24.30
C ASP A 16 -10.95 30.09 25.16
N THR A 17 -9.97 30.98 25.21
CA THR A 17 -10.02 32.25 25.94
C THR A 17 -10.55 33.42 25.11
N THR A 18 -10.88 33.20 23.83
CA THR A 18 -11.35 34.25 22.91
C THR A 18 -12.71 34.81 23.34
N SER A 19 -12.92 36.11 23.06
CA SER A 19 -14.19 36.77 23.27
C SER A 19 -15.20 36.40 22.16
N ALA A 20 -16.48 36.70 22.39
CA ALA A 20 -17.51 36.51 21.38
C ALA A 20 -17.26 37.38 20.12
N THR A 21 -16.69 38.58 20.28
CA THR A 21 -16.30 39.45 19.18
C THR A 21 -15.15 38.84 18.37
N GLU A 22 -14.11 38.39 19.02
CA GLU A 22 -12.97 37.72 18.34
C GLU A 22 -13.42 36.48 17.58
N ARG A 23 -14.33 35.65 18.15
CA ARG A 23 -14.89 34.48 17.45
C ARG A 23 -15.75 34.86 16.26
N ALA A 24 -16.49 36.00 16.32
CA ALA A 24 -17.25 36.48 15.18
C ALA A 24 -16.36 37.02 14.06
N GLU A 25 -15.24 37.67 14.42
CA GLU A 25 -14.28 38.22 13.45
C GLU A 25 -13.42 37.11 12.81
N LYS A 26 -13.20 36.01 13.53
CA LYS A 26 -12.41 34.84 13.06
C LYS A 26 -13.18 33.53 13.30
N PRO A 27 -14.19 33.22 12.47
CA PRO A 27 -15.01 32.02 12.64
C PRO A 27 -14.21 30.72 12.57
N ASP A 28 -13.09 30.74 11.84
CA ASP A 28 -12.15 29.63 11.68
C ASP A 28 -11.05 29.57 12.76
N GLY A 29 -11.06 30.50 13.73
CA GLY A 29 -10.06 30.60 14.78
C GLY A 29 -9.98 29.39 15.74
N TRP A 30 -10.96 28.47 15.68
CA TRP A 30 -10.96 27.19 16.39
C TRP A 30 -10.16 26.09 15.64
N ALA A 31 -9.76 26.32 14.39
CA ALA A 31 -9.02 25.35 13.60
C ALA A 31 -7.64 25.09 14.20
N LEU A 32 -7.25 23.82 14.25
CA LEU A 32 -5.89 23.44 14.62
C LEU A 32 -4.88 23.83 13.53
N PRO A 33 -3.61 23.98 13.86
CA PRO A 33 -2.54 24.23 12.90
C PRO A 33 -2.55 23.22 11.74
N GLU A 34 -2.09 23.64 10.58
CA GLU A 34 -2.17 22.85 9.34
C GLU A 34 -1.40 21.52 9.45
N ASP A 35 -0.24 21.52 10.08
CA ASP A 35 0.57 20.32 10.33
C ASP A 35 -0.18 19.29 11.19
N VAL A 36 -0.94 19.75 12.20
CA VAL A 36 -1.78 18.88 13.05
C VAL A 36 -2.95 18.30 12.26
N ARG A 37 -3.61 19.12 11.41
CA ARG A 37 -4.69 18.64 10.54
C ARG A 37 -4.17 17.62 9.53
N ALA A 38 -3.05 17.91 8.86
CA ALA A 38 -2.41 16.98 7.94
C ALA A 38 -1.94 15.68 8.63
N ALA A 39 -1.51 15.73 9.90
CA ALA A 39 -1.17 14.54 10.67
C ALA A 39 -2.41 13.68 10.94
N LEU A 40 -3.54 14.31 11.31
CA LEU A 40 -4.81 13.62 11.54
C LEU A 40 -5.31 12.91 10.26
N ASP A 41 -5.34 13.63 9.12
CA ASP A 41 -5.76 13.10 7.83
C ASP A 41 -4.88 11.89 7.43
N ARG A 42 -3.59 11.98 7.70
CA ARG A 42 -2.62 10.91 7.43
C ARG A 42 -2.88 9.66 8.27
N VAL A 43 -3.18 9.82 9.55
CA VAL A 43 -3.50 8.69 10.44
C VAL A 43 -4.82 8.03 10.01
N ILE A 44 -5.87 8.81 9.77
CA ILE A 44 -7.18 8.30 9.32
C ILE A 44 -7.03 7.55 7.98
N GLY A 45 -6.34 8.17 7.01
CA GLY A 45 -6.12 7.56 5.70
C GLY A 45 -5.24 6.31 5.72
N ALA A 46 -4.30 6.22 6.67
CA ALA A 46 -3.36 5.12 6.79
C ALA A 46 -3.83 3.97 7.70
N ARG A 47 -4.94 4.13 8.45
CA ARG A 47 -5.50 3.07 9.30
C ARG A 47 -5.95 1.89 8.44
N ARG A 48 -5.55 0.69 8.85
CA ARG A 48 -5.96 -0.57 8.24
C ARG A 48 -6.37 -1.56 9.32
N ASP A 49 -7.23 -2.48 8.95
CA ASP A 49 -7.56 -3.65 9.73
C ASP A 49 -6.44 -4.68 9.54
N ILE A 50 -5.67 -4.92 10.59
CA ILE A 50 -4.49 -5.79 10.55
C ILE A 50 -4.88 -7.16 11.05
N ARG A 51 -4.42 -8.20 10.36
CA ARG A 51 -4.72 -9.62 10.65
C ARG A 51 -3.48 -10.48 10.78
N ARG A 52 -2.30 -9.94 10.43
CA ARG A 52 -1.03 -10.62 10.58
C ARG A 52 -0.12 -9.82 11.49
N TYR A 53 0.42 -10.49 12.49
CA TYR A 53 1.21 -9.86 13.55
C TYR A 53 2.52 -10.59 13.76
N ARG A 54 3.50 -9.85 14.21
CA ARG A 54 4.75 -10.38 14.74
C ARG A 54 4.53 -10.83 16.18
N SER A 55 5.31 -11.79 16.65
CA SER A 55 5.19 -12.37 17.99
C SER A 55 5.77 -11.49 19.11
N GLU A 56 6.50 -10.41 18.75
CA GLU A 56 7.13 -9.53 19.74
C GLU A 56 6.07 -8.84 20.62
N PRO A 57 6.27 -8.85 21.95
CA PRO A 57 5.31 -8.23 22.86
C PRO A 57 5.21 -6.73 22.65
N VAL A 58 4.04 -6.19 22.90
CA VAL A 58 3.80 -4.74 22.92
C VAL A 58 4.20 -4.18 24.28
N PRO A 59 5.06 -3.16 24.35
CA PRO A 59 5.43 -2.55 25.63
C PRO A 59 4.23 -1.96 26.38
N ASP A 60 4.16 -2.15 27.70
CA ASP A 60 3.03 -1.73 28.54
C ASP A 60 2.68 -0.25 28.40
N HIS A 61 3.69 0.62 28.23
CA HIS A 61 3.44 2.05 28.04
C HIS A 61 2.68 2.35 26.75
N LEU A 62 2.88 1.58 25.67
CA LEU A 62 2.11 1.73 24.43
C LEU A 62 0.70 1.17 24.58
N VAL A 63 0.54 0.04 25.26
CA VAL A 63 -0.79 -0.49 25.61
C VAL A 63 -1.56 0.57 26.41
N ARG A 64 -0.93 1.17 27.41
CA ARG A 64 -1.52 2.22 28.21
C ARG A 64 -1.88 3.46 27.38
N THR A 65 -1.01 3.90 26.47
CA THR A 65 -1.27 5.04 25.59
C THR A 65 -2.51 4.80 24.71
N VAL A 66 -2.67 3.60 24.18
CA VAL A 66 -3.84 3.23 23.36
C VAL A 66 -5.12 3.22 24.21
N ILE A 67 -5.08 2.67 25.42
CA ILE A 67 -6.23 2.65 26.33
C ILE A 67 -6.62 4.08 26.77
N ASP A 68 -5.65 4.93 27.10
CA ASP A 68 -5.91 6.33 27.48
C ASP A 68 -6.58 7.11 26.34
N ALA A 69 -6.21 6.85 25.10
CA ALA A 69 -6.90 7.44 23.94
C ALA A 69 -8.36 6.93 23.83
N GLY A 70 -8.60 5.65 24.08
CA GLY A 70 -9.97 5.11 24.16
C GLY A 70 -10.77 5.79 25.28
N HIS A 71 -10.16 5.98 26.44
CA HIS A 71 -10.81 6.66 27.57
C HIS A 71 -11.11 8.15 27.32
N ALA A 72 -10.39 8.79 26.41
CA ALA A 72 -10.64 10.16 26.00
C ALA A 72 -11.82 10.32 25.02
N ALA A 73 -12.47 9.24 24.61
CA ALA A 73 -13.63 9.29 23.72
C ALA A 73 -14.84 9.99 24.39
N PRO A 74 -15.72 10.64 23.61
CA PRO A 74 -16.99 11.13 24.14
C PRO A 74 -17.89 9.97 24.54
N SER A 75 -18.70 10.17 25.60
CA SER A 75 -19.69 9.19 26.02
C SER A 75 -21.04 9.82 26.31
N VAL A 76 -22.10 9.06 26.06
CA VAL A 76 -23.47 9.49 26.35
C VAL A 76 -23.62 9.90 27.82
N GLY A 77 -24.12 11.11 28.07
CA GLY A 77 -24.26 11.61 29.43
C GLY A 77 -22.97 11.57 30.27
N HIS A 78 -21.80 11.57 29.64
CA HIS A 78 -20.48 11.41 30.27
C HIS A 78 -20.37 10.14 31.14
N SER A 79 -21.06 9.08 30.75
CA SER A 79 -21.21 7.84 31.53
C SER A 79 -19.97 6.93 31.56
N GLN A 80 -19.09 7.04 30.57
CA GLN A 80 -17.86 6.25 30.45
C GLN A 80 -18.12 4.73 30.64
N PRO A 81 -18.98 4.12 29.79
CA PRO A 81 -19.49 2.78 30.00
C PRO A 81 -18.48 1.68 29.71
N TRP A 82 -17.35 2.02 29.11
CA TRP A 82 -16.32 1.06 28.69
C TRP A 82 -15.56 0.46 29.86
N ARG A 83 -15.20 -0.81 29.69
CA ARG A 83 -14.22 -1.56 30.49
C ARG A 83 -13.25 -2.22 29.52
N PHE A 84 -11.97 -2.01 29.73
CA PHE A 84 -10.91 -2.54 28.87
C PHE A 84 -10.33 -3.80 29.51
N ILE A 85 -10.53 -4.96 28.87
CA ILE A 85 -10.00 -6.23 29.32
C ILE A 85 -8.82 -6.59 28.42
N ILE A 86 -7.64 -6.62 29.01
CA ILE A 86 -6.40 -7.00 28.32
C ILE A 86 -6.22 -8.49 28.45
N VAL A 87 -6.00 -9.18 27.32
CA VAL A 87 -5.80 -10.63 27.26
C VAL A 87 -4.44 -10.92 26.63
N ASP A 88 -3.48 -11.23 27.46
CA ASP A 88 -2.11 -11.64 27.08
C ASP A 88 -1.86 -13.15 27.27
N ASP A 89 -2.77 -13.86 27.96
CA ASP A 89 -2.72 -15.32 28.11
C ASP A 89 -2.94 -16.03 26.76
N PRO A 90 -1.95 -16.78 26.24
CA PRO A 90 -2.08 -17.53 25.00
C PRO A 90 -3.22 -18.55 25.01
N ALA A 91 -3.47 -19.20 26.16
CA ALA A 91 -4.54 -20.21 26.25
C ALA A 91 -5.95 -19.60 26.14
N LEU A 92 -6.16 -18.37 26.63
CA LEU A 92 -7.40 -17.62 26.42
C LEU A 92 -7.55 -17.18 24.96
N ARG A 93 -6.46 -16.74 24.32
CA ARG A 93 -6.46 -16.35 22.92
C ARG A 93 -6.78 -17.56 22.00
N ASP A 94 -6.20 -18.72 22.27
CA ASP A 94 -6.52 -19.94 21.51
C ASP A 94 -8.01 -20.32 21.62
N LYS A 95 -8.57 -20.23 22.82
CA LYS A 95 -10.01 -20.46 23.00
C LYS A 95 -10.88 -19.45 22.26
N ALA A 96 -10.50 -18.15 22.31
CA ALA A 96 -11.21 -17.12 21.56
C ALA A 96 -11.15 -17.36 20.04
N ALA A 97 -9.99 -17.75 19.52
CA ALA A 97 -9.83 -18.09 18.12
C ALA A 97 -10.72 -19.26 17.70
N MET A 98 -10.82 -20.30 18.54
CA MET A 98 -11.74 -21.44 18.28
C MET A 98 -13.21 -21.00 18.22
N LEU A 99 -13.63 -20.07 19.09
CA LEU A 99 -15.00 -19.52 19.05
C LEU A 99 -15.24 -18.74 17.75
N ALA A 100 -14.27 -17.94 17.32
CA ALA A 100 -14.35 -17.17 16.07
C ALA A 100 -14.42 -18.10 14.85
N ASP A 101 -13.62 -19.16 14.80
CA ASP A 101 -13.63 -20.17 13.73
C ASP A 101 -14.99 -20.84 13.60
N VAL A 102 -15.62 -21.20 14.72
CA VAL A 102 -16.96 -21.81 14.72
C VAL A 102 -18.00 -20.88 14.08
N GLU A 103 -17.99 -19.60 14.42
CA GLU A 103 -18.95 -18.64 13.86
C GLU A 103 -18.63 -18.30 12.39
N LYS A 104 -17.35 -18.26 12.00
CA LYS A 104 -16.93 -18.13 10.60
C LYS A 104 -17.49 -19.27 9.74
N LEU A 105 -17.37 -20.51 10.21
CA LEU A 105 -17.91 -21.69 9.52
C LEU A 105 -19.44 -21.63 9.40
N LYS A 106 -20.15 -21.28 10.48
CA LYS A 106 -21.62 -21.11 10.44
C LYS A 106 -22.05 -20.03 9.46
N GLN A 107 -21.36 -18.88 9.44
CA GLN A 107 -21.66 -17.82 8.48
C GLN A 107 -21.40 -18.27 7.04
N ALA A 108 -20.35 -19.05 6.81
CA ALA A 108 -20.04 -19.61 5.49
C ALA A 108 -21.19 -20.49 4.94
N GLU A 109 -21.89 -21.22 5.80
CA GLU A 109 -23.02 -22.08 5.40
C GLU A 109 -24.24 -21.29 4.90
N LEU A 110 -24.36 -20.01 5.27
CA LEU A 110 -25.46 -19.13 4.84
C LEU A 110 -25.21 -18.48 3.47
N LEU A 111 -24.04 -18.68 2.88
CA LEU A 111 -23.61 -18.02 1.65
C LEU A 111 -23.73 -18.96 0.43
N THR A 112 -23.79 -18.35 -0.75
CA THR A 112 -23.64 -19.09 -2.01
C THR A 112 -22.27 -19.79 -2.07
N PRO A 113 -22.12 -20.89 -2.82
CA PRO A 113 -20.86 -21.65 -2.85
C PRO A 113 -19.62 -20.80 -3.13
N ASP A 114 -19.68 -19.86 -4.08
CA ASP A 114 -18.60 -18.94 -4.42
C ASP A 114 -18.27 -18.00 -3.26
N ARG A 115 -19.26 -17.36 -2.65
CA ARG A 115 -19.05 -16.48 -1.49
C ARG A 115 -18.63 -17.26 -0.23
N LYS A 116 -19.10 -18.49 -0.07
CA LYS A 116 -18.65 -19.38 0.99
C LYS A 116 -17.15 -19.63 0.89
N GLN A 117 -16.66 -20.01 -0.29
CA GLN A 117 -15.22 -20.21 -0.51
C GLN A 117 -14.43 -18.94 -0.22
N ARG A 118 -14.86 -17.80 -0.77
CA ARG A 118 -14.21 -16.49 -0.49
C ARG A 118 -14.16 -16.15 1.00
N LEU A 119 -15.22 -16.41 1.77
CA LEU A 119 -15.22 -16.17 3.21
C LEU A 119 -14.21 -17.07 3.93
N LEU A 120 -14.13 -18.34 3.57
CA LEU A 120 -13.20 -19.29 4.17
C LEU A 120 -11.74 -18.93 3.86
N ASP A 121 -11.49 -18.35 2.69
CA ASP A 121 -10.18 -17.89 2.25
C ASP A 121 -9.75 -16.55 2.88
N LEU A 122 -10.68 -15.83 3.53
CA LEU A 122 -10.35 -14.59 4.23
C LEU A 122 -9.71 -14.88 5.59
N GLN A 123 -8.53 -14.34 5.83
CA GLN A 123 -7.98 -14.24 7.17
C GLN A 123 -8.66 -13.07 7.87
N LEU A 124 -9.66 -13.36 8.72
CA LEU A 124 -10.48 -12.35 9.38
C LEU A 124 -10.13 -12.18 10.86
N ASP A 125 -9.47 -13.15 11.45
CA ASP A 125 -9.25 -13.24 12.89
C ASP A 125 -7.91 -12.62 13.32
N GLY A 126 -6.77 -13.25 13.13
CA GLY A 126 -5.48 -12.78 13.65
C GLY A 126 -5.37 -12.87 15.18
N ILE A 127 -6.30 -13.59 15.85
CA ILE A 127 -6.39 -13.67 17.30
C ILE A 127 -5.19 -14.44 17.89
N LYS A 128 -4.76 -15.49 17.18
CA LYS A 128 -3.62 -16.32 17.62
C LYS A 128 -2.28 -15.62 17.41
N GLU A 129 -2.14 -14.94 16.29
CA GLU A 129 -0.90 -14.29 15.88
C GLU A 129 -0.62 -13.01 16.67
N ALA A 130 -1.67 -12.27 17.06
CA ALA A 130 -1.50 -11.05 17.83
C ALA A 130 -0.97 -11.37 19.23
N PRO A 131 0.11 -10.71 19.70
CA PRO A 131 0.64 -10.93 21.04
C PRO A 131 -0.35 -10.50 22.14
N LEU A 132 -1.34 -9.68 21.79
CA LEU A 132 -2.27 -9.07 22.74
C LEU A 132 -3.69 -8.98 22.15
N GLY A 133 -4.68 -9.35 22.94
CA GLY A 133 -6.10 -9.05 22.72
C GLY A 133 -6.59 -7.95 23.66
N ILE A 134 -7.46 -7.07 23.17
CA ILE A 134 -8.18 -6.11 24.03
C ILE A 134 -9.67 -6.29 23.75
N VAL A 135 -10.44 -6.58 24.80
CA VAL A 135 -11.90 -6.60 24.69
C VAL A 135 -12.46 -5.35 25.35
N VAL A 136 -13.19 -4.56 24.57
CA VAL A 136 -13.94 -3.42 25.09
C VAL A 136 -15.33 -3.90 25.47
N ALA A 137 -15.59 -3.98 26.76
CA ALA A 137 -16.88 -4.34 27.31
C ALA A 137 -17.66 -3.08 27.71
N CYS A 138 -18.96 -3.09 27.47
CA CYS A 138 -19.89 -2.02 27.81
C CYS A 138 -20.64 -2.37 29.09
N ASP A 139 -20.41 -1.64 30.17
CA ASP A 139 -21.11 -1.80 31.44
C ASP A 139 -22.45 -1.04 31.41
N ARG A 140 -23.54 -1.78 31.19
CA ARG A 140 -24.90 -1.26 31.06
C ARG A 140 -25.73 -1.35 32.35
N ARG A 141 -25.11 -1.69 33.48
CA ARG A 141 -25.81 -1.87 34.74
C ARG A 141 -26.36 -0.58 35.34
N THR A 142 -25.84 0.58 34.93
CA THR A 142 -26.43 1.87 35.31
C THR A 142 -27.82 2.01 34.67
N PRO A 143 -28.89 2.31 35.39
CA PRO A 143 -30.21 2.51 34.81
C PRO A 143 -30.22 3.63 33.78
N ALA A 144 -30.98 3.44 32.68
CA ALA A 144 -31.07 4.41 31.60
C ALA A 144 -31.54 5.80 32.06
N SER A 145 -32.40 5.87 33.07
CA SER A 145 -32.87 7.13 33.70
C SER A 145 -31.74 7.93 34.37
N GLY A 146 -30.63 7.26 34.70
CA GLY A 146 -29.47 7.93 35.29
C GLY A 146 -28.44 8.46 34.26
N VAL A 147 -28.67 8.22 32.97
CA VAL A 147 -27.74 8.60 31.90
C VAL A 147 -28.47 9.48 30.88
N LEU A 148 -28.07 10.76 30.79
CA LEU A 148 -28.68 11.71 29.87
C LEU A 148 -28.58 11.21 28.41
N GLY A 149 -29.75 11.10 27.73
CA GLY A 149 -29.86 10.70 26.33
C GLY A 149 -30.10 9.19 26.12
N ARG A 150 -29.81 8.31 27.08
CA ARG A 150 -29.95 6.86 26.94
C ARG A 150 -31.39 6.37 26.88
N ASN A 151 -32.34 7.09 27.46
CA ASN A 151 -33.75 6.74 27.38
C ASN A 151 -34.36 6.89 25.96
N THR A 152 -33.78 7.74 25.14
CA THR A 152 -34.25 7.99 23.76
C THR A 152 -33.55 7.10 22.74
N PHE A 153 -32.26 6.91 22.91
CA PHE A 153 -31.45 6.03 22.08
C PHE A 153 -30.79 4.97 22.98
N VAL A 154 -31.42 3.82 23.07
CA VAL A 154 -31.10 2.78 24.05
C VAL A 154 -29.67 2.19 23.95
N ASP A 155 -29.03 2.32 22.78
CA ASP A 155 -27.71 1.76 22.48
C ASP A 155 -26.57 2.80 22.46
N THR A 156 -26.83 4.00 22.97
CA THR A 156 -25.82 5.09 22.96
C THR A 156 -24.59 4.81 23.81
N ASP A 157 -24.68 3.94 24.78
CA ASP A 157 -23.55 3.42 25.54
C ASP A 157 -22.66 2.49 24.71
N LEU A 158 -23.23 1.63 23.88
CA LEU A 158 -22.50 0.81 22.90
C LEU A 158 -21.81 1.72 21.86
N TRP A 159 -22.49 2.75 21.38
CA TRP A 159 -21.90 3.73 20.44
C TRP A 159 -20.74 4.48 21.09
N SER A 160 -20.84 4.80 22.37
CA SER A 160 -19.74 5.39 23.15
C SER A 160 -18.52 4.47 23.19
N CYS A 161 -18.73 3.16 23.41
CA CYS A 161 -17.65 2.17 23.37
C CYS A 161 -17.05 2.03 21.95
N ALA A 162 -17.87 2.10 20.90
CA ALA A 162 -17.38 2.08 19.52
C ALA A 162 -16.51 3.33 19.20
N ALA A 163 -16.87 4.50 19.71
CA ALA A 163 -16.03 5.71 19.61
C ALA A 163 -14.68 5.53 20.33
N ALA A 164 -14.69 4.87 21.49
CA ALA A 164 -13.45 4.54 22.21
C ALA A 164 -12.56 3.59 21.39
N ILE A 165 -13.13 2.58 20.73
CA ILE A 165 -12.41 1.65 19.87
C ILE A 165 -11.75 2.40 18.70
N GLU A 166 -12.43 3.34 18.05
CA GLU A 166 -11.84 4.10 16.95
C GLU A 166 -10.67 4.97 17.41
N ASN A 167 -10.79 5.66 18.56
CA ASN A 167 -9.67 6.41 19.15
C ASN A 167 -8.46 5.50 19.43
N MET A 168 -8.70 4.30 19.98
CA MET A 168 -7.66 3.31 20.21
C MET A 168 -6.98 2.90 18.90
N TRP A 169 -7.77 2.67 17.86
CA TRP A 169 -7.26 2.20 16.55
C TRP A 169 -6.39 3.25 15.86
N LEU A 170 -6.86 4.50 15.83
CA LEU A 170 -6.09 5.61 15.26
C LEU A 170 -4.78 5.83 16.04
N THR A 171 -4.85 5.75 17.38
CA THR A 171 -3.67 5.89 18.23
C THR A 171 -2.68 4.74 18.00
N ALA A 172 -3.15 3.49 18.00
CA ALA A 172 -2.30 2.34 17.70
C ALA A 172 -1.58 2.54 16.35
N ARG A 173 -2.30 2.95 15.30
CA ARG A 173 -1.71 3.23 13.99
C ARG A 173 -0.67 4.34 14.02
N ALA A 174 -0.91 5.40 14.79
CA ALA A 174 0.03 6.52 14.93
C ALA A 174 1.36 6.07 15.58
N TYR A 175 1.30 5.12 16.51
CA TYR A 175 2.46 4.55 17.19
C TYR A 175 3.07 3.31 16.49
N GLY A 176 2.63 3.01 15.26
CA GLY A 176 3.17 1.90 14.46
C GLY A 176 2.62 0.52 14.82
N LEU A 177 1.62 0.45 15.72
CA LEU A 177 0.93 -0.78 16.05
C LEU A 177 -0.19 -1.07 15.04
N GLY A 178 -0.44 -2.34 14.80
CA GLY A 178 -1.62 -2.83 14.09
C GLY A 178 -2.74 -3.12 15.07
N MET A 179 -3.97 -2.81 14.66
CA MET A 179 -5.19 -3.31 15.30
C MET A 179 -6.12 -3.95 14.29
N GLY A 180 -6.86 -4.97 14.74
CA GLY A 180 -7.90 -5.62 13.98
C GLY A 180 -9.11 -5.91 14.87
N TRP A 181 -10.31 -5.53 14.42
CA TRP A 181 -11.55 -5.76 15.16
C TRP A 181 -12.25 -7.01 14.66
N VAL A 182 -12.37 -8.03 15.54
CA VAL A 182 -13.04 -9.31 15.26
C VAL A 182 -14.38 -9.32 15.97
N THR A 183 -15.44 -9.46 15.18
CA THR A 183 -16.84 -9.59 15.66
C THR A 183 -17.46 -10.95 15.30
N LEU A 184 -16.64 -11.90 14.85
CA LEU A 184 -17.05 -13.27 14.56
C LEU A 184 -17.16 -14.10 15.87
N PHE A 185 -18.06 -13.67 16.75
CA PHE A 185 -18.33 -14.30 18.03
C PHE A 185 -19.83 -14.30 18.30
N ARG A 186 -20.29 -15.26 19.05
CA ARG A 186 -21.52 -15.07 19.83
C ARG A 186 -21.17 -14.26 21.05
N PRO A 187 -21.85 -13.13 21.32
CA PRO A 187 -21.53 -12.29 22.45
C PRO A 187 -21.51 -13.05 23.79
N ASP A 188 -22.46 -13.97 23.97
CA ASP A 188 -22.58 -14.79 25.18
C ASP A 188 -21.37 -15.71 25.39
N ASP A 189 -20.86 -16.36 24.31
CA ASP A 189 -19.71 -17.27 24.39
C ASP A 189 -18.44 -16.50 24.78
N LEU A 190 -18.27 -15.28 24.26
CA LEU A 190 -17.15 -14.43 24.63
C LEU A 190 -17.30 -13.85 26.05
N ALA A 191 -18.53 -13.54 26.47
CA ALA A 191 -18.84 -13.12 27.81
C ALA A 191 -18.53 -14.22 28.85
N GLU A 192 -18.90 -15.47 28.54
CA GLU A 192 -18.58 -16.65 29.37
C GLU A 192 -17.07 -16.86 29.47
N LEU A 193 -16.36 -16.83 28.34
CA LEU A 193 -14.90 -17.00 28.28
C LEU A 193 -14.17 -16.00 29.17
N LEU A 194 -14.66 -14.75 29.23
CA LEU A 194 -14.03 -13.63 29.97
C LEU A 194 -14.69 -13.35 31.32
N HIS A 195 -15.66 -14.19 31.74
CA HIS A 195 -16.40 -14.06 32.98
C HIS A 195 -17.08 -12.69 33.16
N LEU A 196 -17.69 -12.16 32.09
CA LEU A 196 -18.44 -10.91 32.15
C LEU A 196 -19.68 -11.09 33.01
N PRO A 197 -19.97 -10.15 33.94
CA PRO A 197 -21.20 -10.23 34.73
C PRO A 197 -22.44 -9.86 33.91
N GLU A 198 -23.60 -10.26 34.38
CA GLU A 198 -24.89 -9.86 33.78
C GLU A 198 -25.00 -8.33 33.66
N GLY A 199 -25.48 -7.85 32.51
CA GLY A 199 -25.58 -6.42 32.18
C GLY A 199 -24.29 -5.79 31.70
N VAL A 200 -23.24 -6.58 31.43
CA VAL A 200 -22.03 -6.16 30.76
C VAL A 200 -21.93 -6.87 29.42
N GLU A 201 -21.94 -6.10 28.34
CA GLU A 201 -21.93 -6.61 26.95
C GLU A 201 -20.55 -6.39 26.31
N THR A 202 -20.15 -7.26 25.37
CA THR A 202 -18.91 -7.13 24.61
C THR A 202 -19.17 -6.60 23.21
N LEU A 203 -18.25 -5.78 22.68
CA LEU A 203 -18.26 -5.31 21.31
C LEU A 203 -17.33 -6.17 20.40
N GLY A 204 -16.86 -7.30 20.85
CA GLY A 204 -15.93 -8.17 20.13
C GLY A 204 -14.48 -8.04 20.65
N TRP A 205 -13.57 -8.54 19.84
CA TRP A 205 -12.16 -8.69 20.19
C TRP A 205 -11.27 -7.82 19.31
N MET A 206 -10.45 -6.96 19.89
CA MET A 206 -9.43 -6.19 19.20
C MET A 206 -8.08 -6.92 19.33
N CYS A 207 -7.58 -7.44 18.20
CA CYS A 207 -6.20 -7.90 18.11
C CYS A 207 -5.27 -6.68 18.10
N MET A 208 -4.17 -6.70 18.84
CA MET A 208 -3.17 -5.63 18.83
C MET A 208 -1.75 -6.19 18.88
N GLY A 209 -0.86 -5.62 18.07
CA GLY A 209 0.56 -6.03 18.02
C GLY A 209 1.34 -5.28 16.94
N TRP A 210 2.59 -5.67 16.75
CA TRP A 210 3.41 -5.18 15.64
C TRP A 210 2.93 -5.82 14.34
N PRO A 211 2.53 -5.03 13.32
CA PRO A 211 2.00 -5.59 12.09
C PRO A 211 3.10 -6.30 11.27
N ASP A 212 2.83 -7.53 10.84
CA ASP A 212 3.63 -8.26 9.85
C ASP A 212 3.10 -8.07 8.43
N GLU A 213 2.27 -7.08 8.24
CA GLU A 213 1.72 -6.68 6.95
C GLU A 213 1.56 -5.16 6.88
N ARG A 214 1.64 -4.61 5.68
CA ARG A 214 1.43 -3.17 5.43
C ARG A 214 0.48 -2.98 4.25
N PRO A 215 -0.83 -3.28 4.44
CA PRO A 215 -1.78 -3.25 3.33
C PRO A 215 -2.00 -1.83 2.80
N PRO A 216 -1.91 -1.62 1.46
CA PRO A 216 -2.05 -0.30 0.85
C PRO A 216 -3.50 0.20 0.85
N SER A 217 -4.47 -0.72 0.86
CA SER A 217 -5.90 -0.45 0.86
C SER A 217 -6.65 -1.44 1.77
N PRO A 218 -7.94 -1.23 2.02
CA PRO A 218 -8.73 -2.12 2.86
C PRO A 218 -8.67 -3.58 2.41
N GLY A 219 -8.52 -4.51 3.36
CA GLY A 219 -8.35 -5.94 3.07
C GLY A 219 -9.51 -6.56 2.29
N LEU A 220 -10.75 -6.17 2.62
CA LEU A 220 -11.94 -6.71 1.94
C LEU A 220 -12.08 -6.18 0.50
N GLU A 221 -11.63 -4.96 0.21
CA GLU A 221 -11.57 -4.45 -1.17
C GLU A 221 -10.54 -5.23 -1.99
N ARG A 222 -9.32 -5.39 -1.46
CA ARG A 222 -8.24 -6.15 -2.13
C ARG A 222 -8.62 -7.59 -2.43
N ARG A 223 -9.56 -8.16 -1.68
CA ARG A 223 -10.04 -9.54 -1.85
C ARG A 223 -11.36 -9.63 -2.60
N ALA A 224 -11.77 -8.54 -3.26
CA ALA A 224 -13.03 -8.47 -4.00
C ALA A 224 -14.25 -8.97 -3.19
N TRP A 225 -14.23 -8.78 -1.85
CA TRP A 225 -15.36 -9.06 -0.99
C TRP A 225 -16.35 -7.91 -1.00
N SER A 226 -15.85 -6.68 -0.94
CA SER A 226 -16.63 -5.45 -0.96
C SER A 226 -15.84 -4.33 -1.64
N LYS A 227 -16.53 -3.26 -2.01
CA LYS A 227 -15.95 -2.03 -2.57
C LYS A 227 -16.38 -0.82 -1.77
N LYS A 228 -15.54 0.21 -1.74
CA LYS A 228 -15.88 1.50 -1.14
C LYS A 228 -16.84 2.25 -2.05
N LEU A 229 -17.95 2.72 -1.51
CA LEU A 229 -18.89 3.57 -2.22
C LEU A 229 -18.34 5.01 -2.29
N PRO A 230 -18.57 5.75 -3.39
CA PRO A 230 -18.25 7.17 -3.47
C PRO A 230 -19.00 7.95 -2.38
N VAL A 231 -18.31 8.83 -1.66
CA VAL A 231 -18.91 9.56 -0.55
C VAL A 231 -20.06 10.48 -1.00
N GLU A 232 -20.01 10.97 -2.23
CA GLU A 232 -21.04 11.80 -2.85
C GLU A 232 -22.41 11.10 -2.89
N ASN A 233 -22.41 9.77 -3.05
CA ASN A 233 -23.61 8.94 -3.07
C ASN A 233 -24.20 8.71 -1.67
N LEU A 234 -23.45 8.98 -0.62
CA LEU A 234 -23.82 8.78 0.78
C LEU A 234 -24.27 10.09 1.47
N ILE A 235 -24.04 11.24 0.83
CA ILE A 235 -24.39 12.56 1.39
C ILE A 235 -25.82 12.92 0.97
N MET A 236 -26.65 13.19 1.96
CA MET A 236 -28.02 13.67 1.77
C MET A 236 -28.21 15.01 2.49
N ARG A 237 -29.00 15.91 1.92
CA ARG A 237 -29.29 17.24 2.50
C ARG A 237 -30.79 17.34 2.85
N ASN A 238 -31.09 17.78 4.05
CA ASN A 238 -32.44 18.08 4.56
C ASN A 238 -33.41 16.89 4.62
N GLY A 239 -32.93 15.65 4.41
CA GLY A 239 -33.77 14.47 4.47
C GLY A 239 -33.22 13.29 3.64
N TRP A 240 -33.87 12.15 3.77
CA TRP A 240 -33.58 10.98 2.98
C TRP A 240 -33.98 11.20 1.51
N ARG A 241 -33.18 10.69 0.57
CA ARG A 241 -33.46 10.78 -0.87
C ARG A 241 -33.88 9.39 -1.38
N ASP A 242 -35.01 9.32 -2.08
CA ASP A 242 -35.44 8.10 -2.76
C ASP A 242 -34.41 7.68 -3.82
N GLY A 243 -34.16 6.37 -3.93
CA GLY A 243 -33.12 5.86 -4.82
C GLY A 243 -31.69 6.02 -4.30
N ALA A 244 -31.51 6.34 -3.01
CA ALA A 244 -30.19 6.34 -2.38
C ALA A 244 -29.51 5.00 -2.52
N GLU A 245 -28.19 5.03 -2.69
CA GLU A 245 -27.39 3.81 -2.85
C GLU A 245 -27.46 2.93 -1.59
N SER A 246 -27.75 1.65 -1.79
CA SER A 246 -27.84 0.67 -0.69
C SER A 246 -26.45 0.21 -0.28
N PRO A 247 -26.20 -0.09 1.02
CA PRO A 247 -25.01 -0.80 1.44
C PRO A 247 -24.76 -2.11 0.68
N ALA A 248 -25.81 -2.74 0.14
CA ALA A 248 -25.68 -3.91 -0.74
C ALA A 248 -24.86 -3.63 -2.00
N ASN A 249 -24.82 -2.39 -2.47
CA ASN A 249 -24.01 -1.99 -3.63
C ASN A 249 -22.51 -1.99 -3.34
N ALA A 250 -22.10 -2.05 -2.07
CA ALA A 250 -20.72 -2.24 -1.66
C ALA A 250 -20.25 -3.70 -1.81
N ILE A 251 -21.17 -4.65 -2.04
CA ILE A 251 -20.81 -6.06 -2.27
C ILE A 251 -20.16 -6.17 -3.65
N ALA A 252 -18.91 -6.67 -3.69
CA ALA A 252 -18.19 -6.86 -4.93
C ALA A 252 -18.79 -8.00 -5.76
N THR A 253 -18.74 -7.86 -7.07
CA THR A 253 -19.14 -8.90 -8.03
C THR A 253 -17.96 -9.85 -8.33
N PRO A 254 -18.19 -11.06 -8.89
CA PRO A 254 -17.12 -12.00 -9.23
C PRO A 254 -16.03 -11.44 -10.15
N ASP A 255 -16.36 -10.43 -10.98
CA ASP A 255 -15.44 -9.84 -11.95
C ASP A 255 -14.52 -8.73 -11.36
N ASP A 256 -14.67 -8.37 -10.08
CA ASP A 256 -13.92 -7.28 -9.43
C ASP A 256 -12.44 -7.65 -9.08
N GLY A 257 -11.90 -8.75 -9.59
CA GLY A 257 -10.48 -9.09 -9.53
C GLY A 257 -10.14 -10.48 -9.00
N HIS A 258 -9.08 -11.05 -9.52
CA HIS A 258 -8.51 -12.33 -9.07
C HIS A 258 -7.40 -12.05 -8.05
N MET A 259 -7.55 -12.60 -6.86
CA MET A 259 -6.52 -12.61 -5.82
C MET A 259 -5.95 -14.03 -5.70
N PRO A 260 -4.67 -14.19 -5.33
CA PRO A 260 -4.19 -15.49 -4.90
C PRO A 260 -5.10 -16.06 -3.83
N ASP A 261 -5.47 -17.32 -3.96
CA ASP A 261 -6.27 -18.02 -2.98
C ASP A 261 -5.56 -17.96 -1.61
N GLN A 262 -6.26 -17.47 -0.58
CA GLN A 262 -5.70 -17.38 0.76
C GLN A 262 -5.28 -18.76 1.28
N ALA A 263 -5.98 -19.82 0.87
CA ALA A 263 -5.59 -21.19 1.18
C ALA A 263 -4.18 -21.52 0.64
N HIS A 264 -3.81 -20.98 -0.52
CA HIS A 264 -2.46 -21.14 -1.05
C HIS A 264 -1.41 -20.40 -0.22
N VAL A 265 -1.72 -19.20 0.30
CA VAL A 265 -0.80 -18.47 1.20
C VAL A 265 -0.59 -19.23 2.50
N VAL A 266 -1.67 -19.71 3.10
CA VAL A 266 -1.62 -20.53 4.33
C VAL A 266 -0.91 -21.84 4.06
N ALA A 267 -1.22 -22.53 2.96
CA ALA A 267 -0.55 -23.78 2.60
C ALA A 267 0.95 -23.61 2.33
N ALA A 268 1.36 -22.48 1.72
CA ALA A 268 2.76 -22.15 1.52
C ALA A 268 3.48 -21.93 2.86
N HIS A 269 2.84 -21.20 3.78
CA HIS A 269 3.36 -20.97 5.13
C HIS A 269 3.44 -22.28 5.93
N ASP A 270 2.35 -23.04 6.02
CA ASP A 270 2.31 -24.33 6.70
C ASP A 270 3.32 -25.32 6.12
N SER A 271 3.56 -25.25 4.81
CA SER A 271 4.56 -26.06 4.12
C SER A 271 5.99 -25.66 4.53
N SER A 272 6.24 -24.35 4.71
CA SER A 272 7.55 -23.84 5.16
C SER A 272 7.83 -24.20 6.62
N ASP A 273 6.83 -24.20 7.48
CA ASP A 273 6.95 -24.57 8.89
C ASP A 273 7.31 -26.05 9.10
N ARG A 274 7.04 -26.90 8.10
CA ARG A 274 7.43 -28.32 8.13
C ARG A 274 8.86 -28.58 7.64
N LEU A 275 9.60 -27.59 7.20
CA LEU A 275 10.99 -27.78 6.81
C LEU A 275 11.84 -28.14 8.02
N LEU A 276 12.92 -28.92 7.78
CA LEU A 276 13.89 -29.29 8.82
C LEU A 276 14.77 -28.07 9.17
N THR A 277 14.13 -27.01 9.62
CA THR A 277 14.73 -25.75 10.05
C THR A 277 13.77 -25.07 11.02
N PRO A 278 14.22 -24.19 11.93
CA PRO A 278 13.30 -23.43 12.77
C PRO A 278 12.34 -22.58 11.91
N PRO A 279 11.04 -22.54 12.23
CA PRO A 279 10.08 -21.67 11.54
C PRO A 279 10.58 -20.23 11.47
N GLY A 280 10.40 -19.57 10.32
CA GLY A 280 10.83 -18.20 10.10
C GLY A 280 12.34 -17.95 10.09
N SER A 281 13.16 -19.00 9.94
CA SER A 281 14.63 -18.91 10.01
C SER A 281 15.26 -18.04 8.93
N LEU A 282 14.58 -17.81 7.80
CA LEU A 282 15.03 -16.92 6.73
C LEU A 282 14.41 -15.51 6.83
N GLY A 283 13.65 -15.23 7.89
CA GLY A 283 13.10 -13.89 8.16
C GLY A 283 12.22 -13.39 7.03
N ILE A 284 12.48 -12.15 6.55
CA ILE A 284 11.71 -11.51 5.47
C ILE A 284 11.70 -12.33 4.16
N LEU A 285 12.72 -13.13 3.91
CA LEU A 285 12.75 -13.98 2.73
C LEU A 285 11.71 -15.10 2.82
N ASP A 286 11.41 -15.63 4.02
CA ASP A 286 10.36 -16.62 4.22
C ASP A 286 8.99 -16.06 3.85
N THR A 287 8.60 -14.91 4.41
CA THR A 287 7.32 -14.26 4.12
C THR A 287 7.20 -13.86 2.65
N THR A 288 8.32 -13.47 2.02
CA THR A 288 8.34 -13.17 0.58
C THR A 288 8.13 -14.45 -0.24
N MET A 289 8.79 -15.54 0.11
CA MET A 289 8.62 -16.82 -0.59
C MET A 289 7.22 -17.41 -0.41
N ASP A 290 6.58 -17.26 0.75
CA ASP A 290 5.21 -17.67 0.98
C ASP A 290 4.26 -16.91 0.03
N LYS A 291 4.46 -15.59 -0.09
CA LYS A 291 3.70 -14.75 -1.01
C LYS A 291 3.90 -15.17 -2.48
N VAL A 292 5.15 -15.43 -2.88
CA VAL A 292 5.48 -15.86 -4.24
C VAL A 292 4.90 -17.25 -4.53
N ALA A 293 5.03 -18.18 -3.61
CA ALA A 293 4.50 -19.54 -3.75
C ALA A 293 2.96 -19.59 -3.77
N ALA A 294 2.31 -18.61 -3.14
CA ALA A 294 0.85 -18.49 -3.19
C ALA A 294 0.32 -18.08 -4.58
N VAL A 295 1.13 -17.35 -5.37
CA VAL A 295 0.79 -17.00 -6.75
C VAL A 295 0.90 -18.20 -7.67
N GLY A 296 1.89 -19.06 -7.48
CA GLY A 296 2.09 -20.26 -8.30
C GLY A 296 3.43 -20.94 -8.05
N ASP A 297 3.61 -22.10 -8.66
CA ASP A 297 4.89 -22.82 -8.60
C ASP A 297 5.89 -22.20 -9.58
N ILE A 298 6.62 -21.21 -9.10
CA ILE A 298 7.52 -20.37 -9.90
C ILE A 298 8.88 -21.04 -10.04
N HIS A 299 9.26 -21.32 -11.29
CA HIS A 299 10.56 -21.86 -11.69
C HIS A 299 11.34 -20.93 -12.62
N ASN A 300 10.68 -19.93 -13.18
CA ASN A 300 11.22 -19.06 -14.20
C ASN A 300 11.42 -17.63 -13.68
N ALA A 301 12.43 -16.96 -14.20
CA ALA A 301 12.68 -15.55 -13.97
C ALA A 301 13.03 -14.85 -15.29
N GLN A 302 12.63 -13.61 -15.44
CA GLN A 302 12.89 -12.77 -16.61
C GLN A 302 13.28 -11.36 -16.16
N HIS A 303 14.43 -10.88 -16.61
CA HIS A 303 14.77 -9.47 -16.51
C HIS A 303 14.12 -8.69 -17.64
N ILE A 304 13.42 -7.59 -17.32
CA ILE A 304 12.77 -6.70 -18.28
C ILE A 304 13.32 -5.30 -18.06
N LEU A 305 14.05 -4.77 -19.06
CA LEU A 305 14.59 -3.43 -19.04
C LEU A 305 13.81 -2.55 -20.02
N ILE A 306 13.25 -1.44 -19.52
CA ILE A 306 12.41 -0.51 -20.28
C ILE A 306 13.14 0.84 -20.39
N GLY A 307 13.44 1.29 -21.61
CA GLY A 307 14.11 2.56 -21.87
C GLY A 307 13.15 3.61 -22.43
N ALA A 308 13.22 4.84 -21.90
CA ALA A 308 12.48 5.99 -22.42
C ALA A 308 13.20 7.31 -22.11
N ASP A 309 13.08 8.30 -23.00
CA ASP A 309 13.56 9.66 -22.74
C ASP A 309 12.49 10.53 -22.09
N HIS A 310 12.93 11.60 -21.43
CA HIS A 310 12.06 12.54 -20.75
C HIS A 310 12.34 13.98 -21.18
N PRO A 311 11.38 14.69 -21.83
CA PRO A 311 11.55 16.08 -22.25
C PRO A 311 11.91 17.03 -21.09
N VAL A 312 11.57 16.68 -19.84
CA VAL A 312 11.92 17.44 -18.62
C VAL A 312 13.42 17.66 -18.45
N THR A 313 14.28 16.90 -19.11
CA THR A 313 15.74 17.11 -19.12
C THR A 313 16.14 18.49 -19.64
N ALA A 314 15.32 19.12 -20.48
CA ALA A 314 15.52 20.49 -20.96
C ALA A 314 15.62 21.53 -19.82
N HIS A 315 15.03 21.24 -18.64
CA HIS A 315 15.15 22.08 -17.43
C HIS A 315 16.45 21.88 -16.64
N GLY A 316 17.39 21.08 -17.15
CA GLY A 316 18.64 20.81 -16.45
C GLY A 316 18.45 20.09 -15.11
N VAL A 317 17.52 19.13 -15.06
CA VAL A 317 17.19 18.28 -13.90
C VAL A 317 18.09 17.04 -13.79
N SER A 318 19.02 16.84 -14.70
CA SER A 318 19.99 15.74 -14.71
C SER A 318 21.39 16.23 -15.00
N SER A 319 22.39 15.58 -14.42
CA SER A 319 23.82 15.81 -14.72
C SER A 319 24.28 15.09 -15.99
N PHE A 320 23.46 14.17 -16.51
CA PHE A 320 23.79 13.37 -17.68
C PHE A 320 23.03 13.86 -18.91
N SER A 321 23.67 13.73 -20.08
CA SER A 321 23.01 13.99 -21.36
C SER A 321 21.88 12.99 -21.60
N PRO A 322 20.75 13.39 -22.21
CA PRO A 322 19.70 12.46 -22.64
C PRO A 322 20.23 11.30 -23.53
N SER A 323 21.31 11.53 -24.31
CA SER A 323 21.95 10.49 -25.15
C SER A 323 22.38 9.24 -24.38
N VAL A 324 22.64 9.37 -23.07
CA VAL A 324 23.08 8.25 -22.20
C VAL A 324 22.01 7.17 -22.13
N THR A 325 20.72 7.51 -22.19
CA THR A 325 19.64 6.51 -22.29
C THR A 325 19.84 5.57 -23.48
N ARG A 326 20.11 6.13 -24.65
CA ARG A 326 20.38 5.38 -25.88
C ARG A 326 21.66 4.55 -25.75
N GLU A 327 22.74 5.13 -25.21
CA GLU A 327 24.03 4.44 -25.05
C GLU A 327 23.89 3.22 -24.14
N ILE A 328 23.12 3.31 -23.04
CA ILE A 328 22.87 2.17 -22.13
C ILE A 328 22.02 1.11 -22.82
N MET A 329 20.98 1.49 -23.57
CA MET A 329 20.16 0.51 -24.30
C MET A 329 20.94 -0.21 -25.39
N ASP A 330 21.81 0.50 -26.10
CA ASP A 330 22.68 -0.08 -27.10
C ASP A 330 23.73 -1.03 -26.46
N ALA A 331 24.33 -0.65 -25.34
CA ALA A 331 25.18 -1.52 -24.54
C ALA A 331 24.42 -2.76 -24.01
N SER A 332 23.17 -2.59 -23.62
CA SER A 332 22.32 -3.70 -23.18
C SER A 332 22.07 -4.69 -24.30
N ALA A 333 21.84 -4.22 -25.53
CA ALA A 333 21.59 -5.08 -26.69
C ALA A 333 22.78 -5.99 -27.03
N VAL A 334 24.01 -5.52 -26.78
CA VAL A 334 25.23 -6.32 -27.00
C VAL A 334 25.71 -7.07 -25.74
N GLY A 335 24.98 -6.96 -24.62
CA GLY A 335 25.27 -7.67 -23.38
C GLY A 335 26.34 -7.02 -22.49
N GLU A 336 26.55 -5.72 -22.61
CA GLU A 336 27.65 -5.00 -21.93
C GLU A 336 27.17 -4.00 -20.83
N SER A 337 25.84 -3.73 -20.71
CA SER A 337 25.36 -2.86 -19.64
C SER A 337 25.31 -3.57 -18.29
N LEU A 338 25.24 -2.80 -17.18
CA LEU A 338 25.27 -3.37 -15.84
C LEU A 338 24.07 -4.28 -15.56
N GLY A 339 22.88 -3.90 -16.02
CA GLY A 339 21.67 -4.68 -15.82
C GLY A 339 21.74 -6.05 -16.49
N VAL A 340 22.06 -6.10 -17.79
CA VAL A 340 22.12 -7.38 -18.54
C VAL A 340 23.28 -8.26 -18.10
N THR A 341 24.44 -7.69 -17.73
CA THR A 341 25.56 -8.46 -17.19
C THR A 341 25.26 -9.04 -15.81
N THR A 342 24.52 -8.28 -14.97
CA THR A 342 24.04 -8.79 -13.67
C THR A 342 23.02 -9.91 -13.88
N ALA A 343 22.08 -9.76 -14.81
CA ALA A 343 21.08 -10.77 -15.15
C ALA A 343 21.76 -12.05 -15.68
N ALA A 344 22.73 -11.91 -16.59
CA ALA A 344 23.49 -13.03 -17.10
C ALA A 344 24.26 -13.77 -15.97
N GLY A 345 24.89 -13.03 -15.04
CA GLY A 345 25.55 -13.58 -13.86
C GLY A 345 24.58 -14.32 -12.92
N ALA A 346 23.33 -13.92 -12.87
CA ALA A 346 22.26 -14.57 -12.12
C ALA A 346 21.58 -15.72 -12.90
N GLY A 347 21.94 -15.95 -14.17
CA GLY A 347 21.27 -16.93 -15.04
C GLY A 347 19.86 -16.53 -15.47
N ILE A 348 19.55 -15.23 -15.44
CA ILE A 348 18.22 -14.67 -15.77
C ILE A 348 18.27 -14.06 -17.19
N PRO A 349 17.44 -14.52 -18.15
CA PRO A 349 17.39 -13.93 -19.48
C PRO A 349 16.89 -12.48 -19.43
N SER A 350 17.37 -11.64 -20.36
CA SER A 350 16.99 -10.23 -20.46
C SER A 350 16.10 -9.97 -21.68
N LEU A 351 15.07 -9.18 -21.49
CA LEU A 351 14.19 -8.63 -22.52
C LEU A 351 14.31 -7.10 -22.49
N LEU A 352 14.61 -6.49 -23.63
CA LEU A 352 14.81 -5.05 -23.76
C LEU A 352 13.63 -4.42 -24.48
N ILE A 353 13.13 -3.28 -23.96
CA ILE A 353 12.01 -2.54 -24.53
C ILE A 353 12.42 -1.07 -24.69
N ASP A 354 12.43 -0.59 -25.91
CA ASP A 354 12.54 0.84 -26.23
C ASP A 354 11.11 1.41 -26.33
N ALA A 355 10.70 2.13 -25.29
CA ALA A 355 9.37 2.72 -25.17
C ALA A 355 9.34 4.19 -25.63
N GLY A 356 10.35 4.63 -26.38
CA GLY A 356 10.41 5.97 -26.94
C GLY A 356 11.69 6.71 -26.53
N ILE A 357 12.84 6.16 -26.89
CA ILE A 357 14.12 6.85 -26.78
C ILE A 357 14.31 7.66 -28.07
N GLU A 358 14.50 8.99 -27.92
CA GLU A 358 14.75 9.92 -29.03
C GLU A 358 16.18 9.78 -29.57
N GLY A 359 16.37 10.16 -30.80
CA GLY A 359 17.67 10.22 -31.46
C GLY A 359 17.74 9.39 -32.73
N ASP A 360 18.41 9.95 -33.72
CA ASP A 360 18.66 9.27 -34.98
C ASP A 360 19.59 8.08 -34.73
N SER A 361 19.14 6.93 -35.10
CA SER A 361 19.90 5.69 -35.12
C SER A 361 21.17 5.74 -35.98
N SER A 362 21.47 6.89 -36.61
CA SER A 362 22.59 7.08 -37.53
C SER A 362 23.95 7.23 -36.87
N HIS A 363 24.02 7.52 -35.55
CA HIS A 363 25.28 7.75 -34.83
C HIS A 363 25.73 6.60 -33.93
N GLY A 364 24.93 5.53 -33.79
CA GLY A 364 25.34 4.32 -33.09
C GLY A 364 26.34 3.48 -33.88
N ASP A 365 27.37 2.95 -33.20
CA ASP A 365 28.36 2.02 -33.75
C ASP A 365 27.74 1.02 -34.73
N GLN A 366 28.44 0.71 -35.83
CA GLN A 366 27.99 -0.22 -36.86
C GLN A 366 27.50 -1.58 -36.33
N ARG A 367 27.93 -2.00 -35.14
CA ARG A 367 27.45 -3.21 -34.43
C ARG A 367 25.99 -3.05 -33.99
N ASN A 368 25.59 -1.90 -33.45
CA ASN A 368 24.21 -1.63 -33.00
C ASN A 368 23.24 -1.51 -34.19
N ARG A 369 23.70 -1.05 -35.34
CA ARG A 369 22.93 -1.03 -36.56
C ARG A 369 22.58 -2.47 -37.04
N LYS A 370 23.50 -3.42 -36.89
CA LYS A 370 23.26 -4.83 -37.17
C LYS A 370 22.25 -5.49 -36.25
N CYS A 371 22.18 -5.08 -34.98
CA CYS A 371 21.15 -5.53 -34.03
C CYS A 371 19.75 -5.10 -34.48
N ARG A 372 19.60 -3.87 -34.93
CA ARG A 372 18.32 -3.33 -35.43
C ARG A 372 17.87 -3.97 -36.74
N GLU A 373 18.79 -4.45 -37.56
CA GLU A 373 18.52 -5.08 -38.85
C GLU A 373 18.30 -6.60 -38.76
N GLY A 374 18.15 -7.15 -37.52
CA GLY A 374 17.87 -8.58 -37.31
C GLY A 374 19.04 -9.51 -37.63
N ARG A 375 20.27 -9.01 -37.63
CA ARG A 375 21.46 -9.84 -37.88
C ARG A 375 21.94 -10.50 -36.56
N ASN A 376 22.44 -11.72 -36.67
CA ASN A 376 22.75 -12.69 -35.59
C ASN A 376 23.79 -12.26 -34.53
N ASP A 377 24.19 -11.00 -34.44
CA ASP A 377 25.26 -10.54 -33.52
C ASP A 377 24.74 -9.88 -32.25
N CYS A 378 23.42 -9.91 -31.98
CA CYS A 378 22.81 -9.31 -30.79
C CYS A 378 22.58 -10.35 -29.71
N ALA A 379 23.12 -10.12 -28.54
CA ALA A 379 22.86 -10.94 -27.37
C ALA A 379 21.39 -10.82 -26.90
N HIS A 380 20.81 -9.59 -26.98
CA HIS A 380 19.46 -9.29 -26.55
C HIS A 380 18.74 -8.38 -27.57
N PRO A 381 17.72 -8.86 -28.28
CA PRO A 381 16.96 -8.05 -29.23
C PRO A 381 16.11 -7.00 -28.50
N ILE A 382 16.06 -5.77 -29.05
CA ILE A 382 15.22 -4.68 -28.53
C ILE A 382 13.85 -4.74 -29.18
N ARG A 383 12.80 -4.72 -28.37
CA ARG A 383 11.42 -4.48 -28.81
C ARG A 383 11.11 -2.99 -28.80
N TYR A 384 10.45 -2.51 -29.83
CA TYR A 384 10.12 -1.10 -30.00
C TYR A 384 8.64 -0.86 -29.79
N VAL A 385 8.30 0.10 -28.93
CA VAL A 385 6.93 0.56 -28.69
C VAL A 385 6.95 2.09 -28.71
N HIS A 386 6.21 2.69 -29.65
CA HIS A 386 6.24 4.13 -29.84
C HIS A 386 4.90 4.79 -29.51
N ALA A 387 4.95 6.00 -28.95
CA ALA A 387 3.81 6.89 -28.87
C ALA A 387 3.40 7.36 -30.29
N HIS A 388 2.11 7.58 -30.48
CA HIS A 388 1.59 8.17 -31.73
C HIS A 388 1.73 9.69 -31.71
N ASP A 389 1.53 10.29 -30.52
CA ASP A 389 1.57 11.73 -30.32
C ASP A 389 2.95 12.18 -29.78
N ALA A 390 3.25 13.45 -29.98
CA ALA A 390 4.47 14.04 -29.40
C ALA A 390 4.37 14.07 -27.88
N ARG A 391 5.46 13.72 -27.21
CA ARG A 391 5.58 13.77 -25.76
C ARG A 391 5.77 15.21 -25.27
N GLY A 392 5.12 15.56 -24.20
CA GLY A 392 5.18 16.89 -23.61
C GLY A 392 6.18 17.03 -22.47
N ASP A 393 6.55 18.28 -22.22
CA ASP A 393 7.28 18.67 -21.01
C ASP A 393 6.30 18.76 -19.83
N ILE A 394 6.48 17.92 -18.81
CA ILE A 394 5.59 17.80 -17.66
C ILE A 394 5.39 19.10 -16.86
N ALA A 395 6.32 20.06 -16.97
CA ALA A 395 6.14 21.36 -16.35
C ALA A 395 4.99 22.16 -16.99
N THR A 396 4.76 22.00 -18.30
CA THR A 396 3.86 22.85 -19.09
C THR A 396 2.77 22.09 -19.85
N ALA A 397 2.95 20.78 -20.07
CA ALA A 397 2.06 19.94 -20.85
C ALA A 397 2.01 18.50 -20.28
N PRO A 398 1.01 17.68 -20.66
CA PRO A 398 1.02 16.25 -20.35
C PRO A 398 2.28 15.56 -20.89
N ALA A 399 2.82 14.58 -20.14
CA ALA A 399 3.94 13.76 -20.58
C ALA A 399 3.58 12.91 -21.82
N LEU A 400 2.36 12.40 -21.82
CA LEU A 400 1.78 11.54 -22.87
C LEU A 400 0.34 11.95 -23.14
N SER A 401 -0.16 11.63 -24.34
CA SER A 401 -1.61 11.65 -24.58
C SER A 401 -2.29 10.53 -23.77
N ALA A 402 -3.56 10.73 -23.41
CA ALA A 402 -4.34 9.70 -22.73
C ALA A 402 -4.48 8.41 -23.58
N ALA A 403 -4.47 8.54 -24.92
CA ALA A 403 -4.52 7.41 -25.84
C ALA A 403 -3.22 6.60 -25.81
N ASP A 404 -2.07 7.28 -25.91
CA ASP A 404 -0.76 6.61 -25.82
C ASP A 404 -0.52 5.98 -24.47
N THR A 405 -0.92 6.66 -23.38
CA THR A 405 -0.81 6.09 -22.03
C THR A 405 -1.55 4.76 -21.94
N ARG A 406 -2.80 4.70 -22.43
CA ARG A 406 -3.56 3.44 -22.46
C ARG A 406 -2.90 2.39 -23.36
N ALA A 407 -2.39 2.79 -24.52
CA ALA A 407 -1.70 1.89 -25.44
C ALA A 407 -0.44 1.27 -24.82
N PHE A 408 0.35 2.05 -24.07
CA PHE A 408 1.51 1.54 -23.33
C PHE A 408 1.11 0.61 -22.18
N VAL A 409 0.06 0.94 -21.42
CA VAL A 409 -0.50 0.05 -20.39
C VAL A 409 -0.98 -1.26 -21.01
N ASP A 410 -1.73 -1.20 -22.10
CA ASP A 410 -2.22 -2.39 -22.80
C ASP A 410 -1.06 -3.23 -23.36
N TYR A 411 0.00 -2.59 -23.84
CA TYR A 411 1.20 -3.29 -24.27
C TYR A 411 1.86 -4.06 -23.13
N GLY A 412 2.09 -3.39 -21.99
CA GLY A 412 2.69 -4.04 -20.81
C GLY A 412 1.84 -5.21 -20.32
N ARG A 413 0.50 -5.05 -20.31
CA ARG A 413 -0.43 -6.10 -19.90
C ARG A 413 -0.39 -7.32 -20.85
N LYS A 414 -0.34 -7.08 -22.15
CA LYS A 414 -0.19 -8.13 -23.18
C LYS A 414 1.17 -8.81 -23.08
N LEU A 415 2.24 -8.06 -22.82
CA LEU A 415 3.58 -8.60 -22.65
C LEU A 415 3.65 -9.67 -21.55
N ALA A 416 3.00 -9.44 -20.41
CA ALA A 416 2.93 -10.44 -19.34
C ALA A 416 2.26 -11.74 -19.85
N GLY A 417 1.21 -11.64 -20.66
CA GLY A 417 0.51 -12.79 -21.24
C GLY A 417 1.30 -13.59 -22.27
N GLU A 418 2.47 -13.13 -22.72
CA GLU A 418 3.35 -13.91 -23.58
C GLU A 418 4.08 -15.04 -22.83
N PHE A 419 4.14 -14.95 -21.49
CA PHE A 419 4.76 -15.94 -20.63
C PHE A 419 3.68 -16.92 -20.15
N THR A 420 3.77 -18.16 -20.57
CA THR A 420 2.75 -19.19 -20.27
C THR A 420 2.92 -19.83 -18.88
N GLU A 421 4.10 -19.74 -18.31
CA GLU A 421 4.43 -20.31 -16.99
C GLU A 421 4.59 -19.19 -15.96
N PRO A 422 4.19 -19.41 -14.69
CA PRO A 422 4.43 -18.45 -13.63
C PRO A 422 5.91 -18.02 -13.54
N THR A 423 6.15 -16.72 -13.62
CA THR A 423 7.49 -16.14 -13.79
C THR A 423 7.70 -14.97 -12.83
N LEU A 424 8.92 -14.83 -12.30
CA LEU A 424 9.38 -13.63 -11.61
C LEU A 424 9.91 -12.62 -12.62
N PHE A 425 9.28 -11.47 -12.73
CA PHE A 425 9.75 -10.36 -13.57
C PHE A 425 10.65 -9.43 -12.74
N ALA A 426 11.95 -9.45 -12.96
CA ALA A 426 12.88 -8.45 -12.43
C ALA A 426 12.82 -7.22 -13.32
N VAL A 427 12.11 -6.17 -12.90
CA VAL A 427 11.84 -5.01 -13.76
C VAL A 427 12.77 -3.85 -13.41
N GLY A 428 13.43 -3.36 -14.44
CA GLY A 428 14.27 -2.17 -14.39
C GLY A 428 13.92 -1.17 -15.48
N GLU A 429 14.46 0.02 -15.34
CA GLU A 429 14.29 1.09 -16.30
C GLU A 429 15.61 1.82 -16.58
N VAL A 430 15.65 2.50 -17.72
CA VAL A 430 16.66 3.50 -18.03
C VAL A 430 16.02 4.70 -18.72
N GLY A 431 16.19 5.88 -18.09
CA GLY A 431 15.62 7.12 -18.60
C GLY A 431 16.27 8.32 -17.90
N ILE A 432 17.14 9.04 -18.63
CA ILE A 432 17.79 10.22 -18.03
C ILE A 432 16.71 11.26 -17.69
N GLY A 433 16.71 11.70 -16.42
CA GLY A 433 15.76 12.66 -15.89
C GLY A 433 14.48 12.07 -15.27
N ASN A 434 14.23 10.77 -15.39
CA ASN A 434 13.00 10.08 -14.95
C ASN A 434 12.71 10.18 -13.44
N THR A 435 13.72 10.41 -12.58
CA THR A 435 13.51 10.60 -11.15
C THR A 435 12.66 11.83 -10.82
N THR A 436 12.60 12.83 -11.71
CA THR A 436 11.73 14.01 -11.55
C THR A 436 10.26 13.62 -11.75
N PRO A 437 9.81 13.07 -12.90
CA PRO A 437 8.46 12.54 -13.03
C PRO A 437 8.10 11.49 -11.98
N ALA A 438 9.03 10.58 -11.63
CA ALA A 438 8.79 9.61 -10.56
C ALA A 438 8.45 10.26 -9.21
N SER A 439 9.16 11.34 -8.86
CA SER A 439 8.89 12.11 -7.63
C SER A 439 7.53 12.81 -7.68
N ILE A 440 7.10 13.31 -8.84
CA ILE A 440 5.81 13.98 -9.03
C ILE A 440 4.66 12.97 -8.91
N VAL A 441 4.77 11.82 -9.59
CA VAL A 441 3.80 10.72 -9.48
C VAL A 441 3.72 10.22 -8.03
N ALA A 442 4.88 10.08 -7.34
CA ALA A 442 4.92 9.73 -5.93
C ALA A 442 4.18 10.75 -5.05
N ALA A 443 4.46 12.05 -5.23
CA ALA A 443 3.78 13.12 -4.48
C ALA A 443 2.27 13.09 -4.71
N HIS A 444 1.83 12.92 -5.95
CA HIS A 444 0.41 12.85 -6.30
C HIS A 444 -0.30 11.68 -5.60
N PHE A 445 0.25 10.47 -5.65
CA PHE A 445 -0.41 9.29 -5.08
C PHE A 445 -0.27 9.17 -3.56
N THR A 446 0.76 9.75 -2.96
CA THR A 446 1.05 9.58 -1.53
C THR A 446 0.75 10.81 -0.69
N GLY A 447 0.48 11.96 -1.31
CA GLY A 447 0.30 13.24 -0.62
C GLY A 447 1.58 13.82 -0.03
N LEU A 448 2.77 13.34 -0.44
CA LEU A 448 4.04 13.90 0.00
C LEU A 448 4.20 15.34 -0.49
N ASP A 449 4.73 16.21 0.36
CA ASP A 449 5.23 17.53 -0.07
C ASP A 449 6.36 17.39 -1.10
N VAL A 450 6.43 18.34 -2.04
CA VAL A 450 7.44 18.35 -3.10
C VAL A 450 8.87 18.26 -2.55
N ASN A 451 9.15 18.92 -1.40
CA ASN A 451 10.48 18.90 -0.80
C ASN A 451 10.85 17.52 -0.25
N ASP A 452 9.85 16.71 0.14
CA ASP A 452 10.03 15.35 0.64
C ASP A 452 9.97 14.31 -0.48
N ALA A 453 9.28 14.61 -1.58
CA ALA A 453 9.18 13.73 -2.73
C ALA A 453 10.41 13.79 -3.63
N VAL A 454 10.96 14.99 -3.88
CA VAL A 454 12.09 15.19 -4.80
C VAL A 454 13.41 14.77 -4.17
N GLY A 455 14.03 13.75 -4.77
CA GLY A 455 15.31 13.17 -4.36
C GLY A 455 16.51 13.63 -5.19
N ILE A 456 17.68 13.14 -4.78
CA ILE A 456 18.98 13.57 -5.38
C ILE A 456 19.17 12.99 -6.79
N GLY A 457 18.49 11.91 -7.14
CA GLY A 457 18.77 11.17 -8.36
C GLY A 457 20.15 10.50 -8.32
N ALA A 458 20.69 10.18 -9.48
CA ALA A 458 22.02 9.59 -9.58
C ALA A 458 23.11 10.56 -9.11
N HIS A 459 22.99 11.86 -9.45
CA HIS A 459 23.92 12.90 -9.04
C HIS A 459 23.26 14.28 -9.21
N SER A 460 23.06 15.03 -8.12
CA SER A 460 22.47 16.38 -8.16
C SER A 460 23.19 17.32 -7.19
N ASP A 461 23.47 18.53 -7.64
CA ASP A 461 23.85 19.65 -6.78
C ASP A 461 22.63 20.41 -6.23
N THR A 462 22.87 21.41 -5.38
CA THR A 462 21.80 22.20 -4.77
C THR A 462 20.94 22.94 -5.81
N SER A 463 21.58 23.46 -6.87
CA SER A 463 20.89 24.22 -7.92
C SER A 463 19.97 23.30 -8.77
N MET A 464 20.41 22.09 -9.05
CA MET A 464 19.63 21.07 -9.75
C MET A 464 18.46 20.60 -8.90
N MET A 465 18.65 20.41 -7.61
CA MET A 465 17.58 20.08 -6.69
C MET A 465 16.48 21.14 -6.67
N GLU A 466 16.84 22.43 -6.73
CA GLU A 466 15.84 23.50 -6.79
C GLU A 466 15.09 23.51 -8.12
N ARG A 467 15.79 23.28 -9.25
CA ARG A 467 15.10 23.12 -10.56
C ARG A 467 14.13 21.94 -10.57
N LYS A 468 14.50 20.79 -10.02
CA LYS A 468 13.59 19.63 -9.87
C LYS A 468 12.35 19.98 -9.07
N ARG A 469 12.52 20.67 -7.93
CA ARG A 469 11.39 21.09 -7.08
C ARG A 469 10.49 22.08 -7.80
N GLU A 470 11.08 23.03 -8.53
CA GLU A 470 10.31 24.02 -9.30
C GLU A 470 9.46 23.34 -10.38
N VAL A 471 10.05 22.44 -11.17
CA VAL A 471 9.31 21.63 -12.15
C VAL A 471 8.19 20.84 -11.47
N ALA A 472 8.46 20.23 -10.32
CA ALA A 472 7.45 19.46 -9.60
C ALA A 472 6.28 20.32 -9.09
N ARG A 473 6.55 21.52 -8.57
CA ARG A 473 5.51 22.48 -8.15
C ARG A 473 4.66 22.91 -9.36
N GLN A 474 5.30 23.27 -10.47
CA GLN A 474 4.61 23.68 -11.70
C GLN A 474 3.71 22.56 -12.21
N ALA A 475 4.20 21.33 -12.31
CA ALA A 475 3.43 20.18 -12.77
C ALA A 475 2.21 19.91 -11.88
N LEU A 476 2.39 19.85 -10.56
CA LEU A 476 1.31 19.57 -9.61
C LEU A 476 0.29 20.71 -9.49
N SER A 477 0.70 21.96 -9.72
CA SER A 477 -0.23 23.09 -9.73
C SER A 477 -1.02 23.22 -11.04
N ARG A 478 -0.52 22.65 -12.13
CA ARG A 478 -1.14 22.73 -13.46
C ARG A 478 -2.44 21.92 -13.54
N VAL A 479 -2.46 20.74 -12.94
CA VAL A 479 -3.58 19.80 -13.06
C VAL A 479 -3.67 18.86 -11.86
N HIS A 480 -4.89 18.43 -11.54
CA HIS A 480 -5.19 17.44 -10.53
C HIS A 480 -5.87 16.23 -11.18
N PRO A 481 -5.10 15.24 -11.65
CA PRO A 481 -5.66 14.06 -12.29
C PRO A 481 -6.63 13.30 -11.37
N SER A 482 -7.74 12.84 -11.93
CA SER A 482 -8.78 12.12 -11.18
C SER A 482 -8.65 10.60 -11.23
N SER A 483 -7.83 10.09 -12.14
CA SER A 483 -7.57 8.65 -12.26
C SER A 483 -6.07 8.34 -12.34
N PRO A 484 -5.65 7.11 -11.99
CA PRO A 484 -4.25 6.70 -12.11
C PRO A 484 -3.71 6.78 -13.54
N ILE A 485 -4.54 6.49 -14.54
CA ILE A 485 -4.17 6.60 -15.97
C ILE A 485 -3.93 8.06 -16.33
N ASP A 486 -4.80 8.98 -15.88
CA ASP A 486 -4.62 10.40 -16.14
C ASP A 486 -3.37 10.95 -15.43
N ALA A 487 -3.08 10.47 -14.21
CA ALA A 487 -1.85 10.85 -13.50
C ALA A 487 -0.58 10.38 -14.23
N LEU A 488 -0.59 9.18 -14.81
CA LEU A 488 0.50 8.70 -15.66
C LEU A 488 0.62 9.49 -16.96
N ALA A 489 -0.50 9.87 -17.58
CA ALA A 489 -0.50 10.72 -18.76
C ALA A 489 0.08 12.10 -18.50
N GLU A 490 -0.29 12.71 -17.37
CA GLU A 490 0.11 14.08 -17.02
C GLU A 490 1.55 14.16 -16.53
N PHE A 491 2.00 13.21 -15.72
CA PHE A 491 3.23 13.31 -14.94
C PHE A 491 4.24 12.18 -15.21
N GLY A 492 3.83 11.08 -15.83
CA GLY A 492 4.64 9.87 -15.95
C GLY A 492 5.59 9.87 -17.15
N GLY A 493 5.62 8.72 -17.82
CA GLY A 493 6.39 8.45 -19.03
C GLY A 493 6.03 7.10 -19.61
N PRO A 494 6.55 6.76 -20.79
CA PRO A 494 6.24 5.49 -21.45
C PRO A 494 6.60 4.27 -20.60
N GLU A 495 7.77 4.26 -19.96
CA GLU A 495 8.23 3.16 -19.12
C GLU A 495 7.37 2.98 -17.85
N PHE A 496 6.79 4.07 -17.30
CA PHE A 496 5.84 3.97 -16.21
C PHE A 496 4.55 3.29 -16.67
N ALA A 497 4.03 3.70 -17.82
CA ALA A 497 2.80 3.15 -18.37
C ALA A 497 2.96 1.67 -18.76
N VAL A 498 4.08 1.29 -19.40
CA VAL A 498 4.39 -0.12 -19.71
C VAL A 498 4.52 -0.95 -18.44
N THR A 499 5.24 -0.43 -17.42
CA THR A 499 5.40 -1.13 -16.13
C THR A 499 4.07 -1.28 -15.40
N THR A 500 3.20 -0.25 -15.42
CA THR A 500 1.85 -0.34 -14.86
C THR A 500 1.06 -1.47 -15.53
N GLY A 501 1.11 -1.54 -16.86
CA GLY A 501 0.49 -2.61 -17.64
C GLY A 501 1.06 -3.99 -17.32
N LEU A 502 2.38 -4.09 -17.18
CA LEU A 502 3.06 -5.34 -16.82
C LEU A 502 2.60 -5.84 -15.42
N CYS A 503 2.44 -4.94 -14.46
CA CYS A 503 1.93 -5.29 -13.13
C CYS A 503 0.48 -5.79 -13.19
N LEU A 504 -0.39 -5.16 -13.99
CA LEU A 504 -1.76 -5.64 -14.22
C LEU A 504 -1.77 -7.01 -14.92
N GLY A 505 -0.94 -7.18 -15.95
CA GLY A 505 -0.81 -8.45 -16.66
C GLY A 505 -0.20 -9.56 -15.82
N ALA A 506 0.65 -9.22 -14.85
CA ALA A 506 1.19 -10.19 -13.90
C ALA A 506 0.07 -10.78 -13.01
N LEU A 507 -0.87 -9.95 -12.56
CA LEU A 507 -2.07 -10.42 -11.87
C LEU A 507 -2.90 -11.35 -12.75
N ASP A 508 -3.13 -10.98 -14.02
CA ASP A 508 -3.97 -11.74 -14.94
C ASP A 508 -3.41 -13.13 -15.26
N ASN A 509 -2.08 -13.31 -15.19
CA ASN A 509 -1.36 -14.50 -15.67
C ASN A 509 -0.56 -15.21 -14.57
N ASN A 510 -0.80 -14.92 -13.30
CA ASN A 510 -0.11 -15.53 -12.14
C ASN A 510 1.43 -15.36 -12.18
N HIS A 511 1.90 -14.16 -12.53
CA HIS A 511 3.31 -13.79 -12.43
C HIS A 511 3.55 -12.91 -11.21
N VAL A 512 4.81 -12.71 -10.83
CA VAL A 512 5.21 -11.81 -9.75
C VAL A 512 6.20 -10.78 -10.30
N VAL A 513 5.99 -9.51 -9.97
CA VAL A 513 6.88 -8.41 -10.36
C VAL A 513 7.77 -8.02 -9.18
N VAL A 514 9.08 -8.11 -9.37
CA VAL A 514 10.10 -7.68 -8.43
C VAL A 514 10.52 -6.26 -8.81
N LEU A 515 10.18 -5.31 -7.93
CA LEU A 515 10.34 -3.87 -8.16
C LEU A 515 11.75 -3.40 -7.82
N ASP A 516 12.40 -2.69 -8.73
CA ASP A 516 13.74 -2.12 -8.51
C ASP A 516 13.67 -0.78 -7.73
N GLY A 517 13.73 0.34 -8.43
CA GLY A 517 13.82 1.68 -7.85
C GLY A 517 12.48 2.43 -7.75
N LEU A 518 12.59 3.75 -7.48
CA LEU A 518 11.43 4.63 -7.33
C LEU A 518 10.52 4.62 -8.57
N ALA A 519 11.09 4.73 -9.77
CA ALA A 519 10.33 4.83 -11.01
C ALA A 519 9.45 3.59 -11.24
N ILE A 520 10.00 2.39 -11.08
CA ILE A 520 9.26 1.13 -11.18
C ILE A 520 8.21 1.03 -10.05
N SER A 521 8.56 1.46 -8.84
CA SER A 521 7.65 1.38 -7.70
C SER A 521 6.45 2.33 -7.81
N VAL A 522 6.59 3.54 -8.38
CA VAL A 522 5.44 4.43 -8.61
C VAL A 522 4.54 3.93 -9.73
N ALA A 523 5.09 3.26 -10.75
CA ALA A 523 4.30 2.60 -11.79
C ALA A 523 3.49 1.42 -11.22
N ALA A 524 4.09 0.64 -10.32
CA ALA A 524 3.39 -0.41 -9.58
C ALA A 524 2.32 0.17 -8.64
N LEU A 525 2.57 1.34 -8.02
CA LEU A 525 1.57 2.03 -7.19
C LEU A 525 0.37 2.48 -8.04
N ALA A 526 0.60 2.98 -9.26
CA ALA A 526 -0.48 3.27 -10.22
C ALA A 526 -1.30 2.02 -10.55
N ALA A 527 -0.64 0.88 -10.79
CA ALA A 527 -1.32 -0.40 -11.05
C ALA A 527 -2.18 -0.85 -9.86
N VAL A 528 -1.69 -0.70 -8.62
CA VAL A 528 -2.44 -1.00 -7.39
C VAL A 528 -3.62 -0.05 -7.20
N GLN A 529 -3.50 1.21 -7.60
CA GLN A 529 -4.62 2.17 -7.59
C GLN A 529 -5.69 1.82 -8.65
N ILE A 530 -5.29 1.21 -9.77
CA ILE A 530 -6.23 0.71 -10.79
C ILE A 530 -6.90 -0.58 -10.30
N ASN A 531 -6.11 -1.54 -9.82
CA ASN A 531 -6.59 -2.81 -9.29
C ASN A 531 -5.79 -3.20 -8.03
N PRO A 532 -6.39 -3.05 -6.84
CA PRO A 532 -5.71 -3.36 -5.58
C PRO A 532 -5.18 -4.79 -5.45
N ALA A 533 -5.73 -5.75 -6.20
CA ALA A 533 -5.27 -7.14 -6.21
C ALA A 533 -3.82 -7.30 -6.71
N VAL A 534 -3.34 -6.37 -7.54
CA VAL A 534 -1.95 -6.33 -8.03
C VAL A 534 -0.93 -6.38 -6.90
N GLN A 535 -1.25 -5.79 -5.73
CA GLN A 535 -0.34 -5.75 -4.58
C GLN A 535 0.17 -7.14 -4.16
N SER A 536 -0.65 -8.18 -4.30
CA SER A 536 -0.27 -9.56 -3.96
C SER A 536 0.77 -10.16 -4.91
N HIS A 537 0.92 -9.59 -6.09
CA HIS A 537 1.86 -10.00 -7.15
C HIS A 537 3.14 -9.15 -7.18
N LEU A 538 3.37 -8.30 -6.17
CA LEU A 538 4.53 -7.39 -6.10
C LEU A 538 5.50 -7.78 -5.00
N VAL A 539 6.78 -7.67 -5.28
CA VAL A 539 7.88 -7.78 -4.30
C VAL A 539 8.77 -6.56 -4.42
N ALA A 540 9.08 -5.90 -3.30
CA ALA A 540 10.06 -4.80 -3.29
C ALA A 540 11.47 -5.38 -3.15
N ALA A 541 12.33 -5.15 -4.15
CA ALA A 541 13.72 -5.61 -4.10
C ALA A 541 14.52 -4.89 -3.03
N HIS A 542 14.47 -3.56 -3.03
CA HIS A 542 15.27 -2.74 -2.11
C HIS A 542 14.65 -1.36 -1.90
N VAL A 543 15.21 -0.59 -0.96
CA VAL A 543 14.95 0.85 -0.85
C VAL A 543 16.09 1.62 -1.49
N SER A 544 15.80 2.38 -2.55
CA SER A 544 16.78 3.28 -3.18
C SER A 544 17.03 4.52 -2.31
N ARG A 545 17.96 5.37 -2.72
CA ARG A 545 18.27 6.62 -2.02
C ARG A 545 17.29 7.77 -2.33
N GLU A 546 16.34 7.55 -3.24
CA GLU A 546 15.30 8.53 -3.54
C GLU A 546 14.38 8.72 -2.33
N LYS A 547 14.14 9.97 -1.94
CA LYS A 547 13.40 10.31 -0.71
C LYS A 547 12.00 9.68 -0.67
N ALA A 548 11.26 9.77 -1.78
CA ALA A 548 9.91 9.24 -1.87
C ALA A 548 9.84 7.71 -1.86
N HIS A 549 10.94 6.99 -2.18
CA HIS A 549 10.87 5.56 -2.43
C HIS A 549 10.38 4.75 -1.22
N ARG A 550 10.88 5.06 -0.01
CA ARG A 550 10.41 4.41 1.22
C ARG A 550 8.91 4.61 1.45
N THR A 551 8.42 5.83 1.23
CA THR A 551 6.99 6.15 1.36
C THR A 551 6.16 5.38 0.33
N VAL A 552 6.60 5.33 -0.93
CA VAL A 552 5.93 4.56 -1.99
C VAL A 552 5.86 3.07 -1.64
N ILE A 553 6.95 2.45 -1.19
CA ILE A 553 6.97 1.05 -0.75
C ILE A 553 6.02 0.82 0.43
N THR A 554 5.96 1.77 1.38
CA THR A 554 5.02 1.71 2.50
C THR A 554 3.57 1.78 2.02
N HIS A 555 3.25 2.65 1.04
CA HIS A 555 1.91 2.73 0.44
C HIS A 555 1.55 1.47 -0.35
N LEU A 556 2.54 0.82 -0.98
CA LEU A 556 2.37 -0.49 -1.60
C LEU A 556 2.17 -1.62 -0.57
N GLY A 557 2.36 -1.38 0.72
CA GLY A 557 2.29 -2.41 1.75
C GLY A 557 3.38 -3.48 1.61
N LEU A 558 4.53 -3.09 1.06
CA LEU A 558 5.65 -4.01 0.82
C LEU A 558 6.78 -3.78 1.81
N GLU A 559 7.52 -4.84 2.10
CA GLU A 559 8.77 -4.80 2.84
C GLU A 559 9.93 -5.16 1.89
N PRO A 560 10.98 -4.31 1.81
CA PRO A 560 12.08 -4.53 0.87
C PRO A 560 13.02 -5.62 1.36
N LEU A 561 13.46 -6.51 0.45
CA LEU A 561 14.38 -7.60 0.76
C LEU A 561 15.81 -7.15 1.04
N LEU A 562 16.29 -6.09 0.34
CA LEU A 562 17.69 -5.67 0.35
C LEU A 562 17.87 -4.26 0.89
N ALA A 563 18.95 -4.02 1.62
CA ALA A 563 19.37 -2.70 2.12
C ALA A 563 20.79 -2.33 1.65
N LEU A 564 21.10 -2.51 0.36
CA LEU A 564 22.43 -2.37 -0.22
C LEU A 564 22.77 -0.96 -0.73
N ARG A 565 21.85 0.00 -0.58
CA ARG A 565 22.04 1.42 -0.95
C ARG A 565 22.40 1.62 -2.43
N PHE A 566 21.78 0.87 -3.33
CA PHE A 566 21.99 0.99 -4.78
C PHE A 566 21.73 2.40 -5.30
N ARG A 567 22.48 2.77 -6.36
CA ARG A 567 22.38 4.04 -7.09
C ARG A 567 22.33 3.84 -8.60
N CYS A 568 22.14 2.62 -9.05
CA CYS A 568 21.98 2.26 -10.45
C CYS A 568 20.53 1.91 -10.71
N GLY A 569 20.07 2.19 -11.92
CA GLY A 569 18.83 1.66 -12.47
C GLY A 569 19.09 0.29 -13.12
N GLU A 570 18.46 0.04 -14.27
CA GLU A 570 18.60 -1.16 -15.09
C GLU A 570 18.12 -2.46 -14.40
N GLY A 571 17.39 -2.36 -13.28
CA GLY A 571 16.86 -3.54 -12.59
C GLY A 571 17.86 -4.31 -11.75
N VAL A 572 19.05 -3.77 -11.48
CA VAL A 572 20.11 -4.47 -10.73
C VAL A 572 19.63 -4.98 -9.38
N GLY A 573 18.93 -4.15 -8.61
CA GLY A 573 18.37 -4.55 -7.32
C GLY A 573 17.31 -5.63 -7.46
N ALA A 574 16.42 -5.51 -8.43
CA ALA A 574 15.39 -6.49 -8.73
C ALA A 574 15.97 -7.84 -9.17
N ILE A 575 17.02 -7.84 -9.98
CA ILE A 575 17.72 -9.06 -10.43
C ILE A 575 18.31 -9.81 -9.24
N LEU A 576 19.04 -9.10 -8.36
CA LEU A 576 19.67 -9.72 -7.18
C LEU A 576 18.63 -10.26 -6.18
N ALA A 577 17.54 -9.52 -5.96
CA ALA A 577 16.42 -9.98 -5.14
C ALA A 577 15.75 -11.22 -5.77
N THR A 578 15.53 -11.21 -7.08
CA THR A 578 14.99 -12.35 -7.83
C THR A 578 15.87 -13.59 -7.69
N GLN A 579 17.19 -13.44 -7.84
CA GLN A 579 18.13 -14.56 -7.65
C GLN A 579 18.04 -15.13 -6.22
N MET A 580 17.93 -14.27 -5.21
CA MET A 580 17.77 -14.69 -3.82
C MET A 580 16.46 -15.45 -3.61
N ILE A 581 15.34 -14.96 -4.15
CA ILE A 581 14.03 -15.63 -4.08
C ILE A 581 14.10 -16.99 -4.76
N MET A 582 14.63 -17.08 -5.97
CA MET A 582 14.77 -18.34 -6.72
C MET A 582 15.63 -19.36 -5.97
N THR A 583 16.73 -18.90 -5.37
CA THR A 583 17.59 -19.75 -4.51
C THR A 583 16.82 -20.25 -3.30
N GLY A 584 16.08 -19.39 -2.61
CA GLY A 584 15.26 -19.73 -1.46
C GLY A 584 14.13 -20.71 -1.80
N LEU A 585 13.40 -20.50 -2.90
CA LEU A 585 12.38 -21.43 -3.38
C LEU A 585 12.97 -22.80 -3.72
N SER A 586 14.14 -22.82 -4.38
CA SER A 586 14.86 -24.07 -4.66
C SER A 586 15.26 -24.78 -3.37
N ALA A 587 15.81 -24.05 -2.39
CA ALA A 587 16.16 -24.61 -1.09
C ALA A 587 14.93 -25.21 -0.39
N ARG A 588 13.79 -24.54 -0.37
CA ARG A 588 12.53 -25.06 0.22
C ARG A 588 12.05 -26.37 -0.43
N ARG A 589 12.23 -26.52 -1.75
CA ARG A 589 11.85 -27.75 -2.47
C ARG A 589 12.72 -28.95 -2.09
N HIS A 590 13.99 -28.73 -1.76
CA HIS A 590 14.96 -29.78 -1.52
C HIS A 590 15.31 -30.01 -0.04
N THR A 591 14.92 -29.08 0.86
CA THR A 591 15.11 -29.24 2.30
C THR A 591 14.19 -30.35 2.84
N GLY A 592 14.76 -31.23 3.68
CA GLY A 592 13.99 -32.28 4.36
C GLY A 592 12.85 -31.69 5.20
N ARG A 593 11.83 -32.52 5.45
CA ARG A 593 10.64 -32.11 6.22
C ARG A 593 10.58 -32.87 7.52
N THR A 594 10.06 -32.22 8.56
CA THR A 594 9.68 -32.88 9.82
C THR A 594 8.45 -33.75 9.58
N ALA A 595 8.32 -34.83 10.36
CA ALA A 595 7.22 -35.80 10.27
C ALA A 595 5.89 -35.18 10.71
#